data_0ee2e7ea78e82613c448e9b65d9fe603
#
_entry.id   0ee2e7ea78e82613c448e9b65d9fe603
#
_cell.length_a   1.000
_cell.length_b   1.000
_cell.length_c   1.000
_cell.angle_alpha   90.00
_cell.angle_beta   90.00
_cell.angle_gamma   90.00
#
_symmetry.space_group_name_H-M   'P 1'
#
loop_
_entity.id
_entity.type
_entity.pdbx_description
1 polymer ?
#
loop_
_entity_poly.entity_id
_entity_poly.type
_entity_poly.pdbx_seq_one_letter_code
_entity_poly.pdbx_strand_id
1 'polypeptide(L)'
;EDILINNIAWALRHLPLFGVFGDGEYRLQPIYVDDLAALAVEQGKRGENVVIDAIGPETFTYRDLARVIGEIIGVKRPIVSVPPALGYAVGWVIGKLVGDVLITWPEMKGLMGDLLCTDSPPAGTTRLTDWTREHKDTLGVHYASELARRKNRRKAYENL
;
A
#
# COMPACT_ATOMS: atom_id res chain seq x y z
N GLU A 1 2.22 -4.41 7.99
CA GLU A 1 0.87 -3.82 8.11
C GLU A 1 0.89 -2.41 7.55
N ASP A 2 0.84 -2.31 6.24
CA ASP A 2 0.83 -1.03 5.55
C ASP A 2 -0.61 -0.53 5.43
N ILE A 3 -0.83 0.74 5.77
CA ILE A 3 -2.11 1.41 5.60
C ILE A 3 -2.60 1.33 4.16
N LEU A 4 -1.71 1.48 3.17
CA LEU A 4 -2.05 1.38 1.75
C LEU A 4 -2.65 0.01 1.43
N ILE A 5 -1.97 -1.08 1.79
CA ILE A 5 -2.42 -2.46 1.50
C ILE A 5 -3.75 -2.75 2.20
N ASN A 6 -3.86 -2.39 3.49
CA ASN A 6 -5.11 -2.54 4.22
C ASN A 6 -6.26 -1.75 3.61
N ASN A 7 -6.03 -0.51 3.21
CA ASN A 7 -7.08 0.36 2.68
C ASN A 7 -7.47 0.01 1.24
N ILE A 8 -6.57 -0.58 0.44
CA ILE A 8 -6.93 -1.23 -0.83
C ILE A 8 -7.92 -2.38 -0.56
N ALA A 9 -7.59 -3.27 0.37
CA ALA A 9 -8.46 -4.39 0.74
C ALA A 9 -9.80 -3.90 1.32
N TRP A 10 -9.78 -2.87 2.17
CA TRP A 10 -10.99 -2.25 2.69
C TRP A 10 -11.88 -1.67 1.58
N ALA A 11 -11.30 -0.93 0.66
CA ALA A 11 -12.04 -0.36 -0.48
C ALA A 11 -12.65 -1.47 -1.35
N LEU A 12 -11.91 -2.54 -1.63
CA LEU A 12 -12.42 -3.70 -2.36
C LEU A 12 -13.60 -4.38 -1.64
N ARG A 13 -13.57 -4.46 -0.31
CA ARG A 13 -14.67 -5.05 0.47
C ARG A 13 -15.93 -4.18 0.52
N HIS A 14 -15.77 -2.87 0.62
CA HIS A 14 -16.86 -1.96 0.96
C HIS A 14 -17.39 -1.13 -0.22
N LEU A 15 -16.59 -0.93 -1.27
CA LEU A 15 -17.02 -0.15 -2.44
C LEU A 15 -17.45 -1.06 -3.60
N PRO A 16 -18.38 -0.60 -4.45
CA PRO A 16 -18.87 -1.38 -5.58
C PRO A 16 -17.85 -1.54 -6.71
N LEU A 17 -16.86 -0.65 -6.77
CA LEU A 17 -15.76 -0.64 -7.74
C LEU A 17 -14.49 -0.09 -7.09
N PHE A 18 -13.33 -0.37 -7.69
CA PHE A 18 -12.04 0.18 -7.28
C PHE A 18 -11.47 1.09 -8.38
N GLY A 19 -11.21 2.35 -8.05
CA GLY A 19 -10.64 3.33 -8.97
C GLY A 19 -9.11 3.34 -8.90
N VAL A 20 -8.45 3.28 -10.06
CA VAL A 20 -7.01 3.54 -10.18
C VAL A 20 -6.78 4.85 -10.93
N PHE A 21 -5.80 5.63 -10.51
CA PHE A 21 -5.47 6.88 -11.19
C PHE A 21 -4.82 6.59 -12.55
N GLY A 22 -5.30 7.23 -13.61
CA GLY A 22 -4.82 6.96 -14.96
C GLY A 22 -5.05 5.52 -15.38
N ASP A 23 -4.03 4.87 -15.92
CA ASP A 23 -4.06 3.47 -16.33
C ASP A 23 -3.80 2.48 -15.18
N GLY A 24 -3.15 2.94 -14.10
CA GLY A 24 -2.77 2.10 -12.97
C GLY A 24 -1.53 1.24 -13.22
N GLU A 25 -0.74 1.54 -14.28
CA GLU A 25 0.44 0.75 -14.68
C GLU A 25 1.74 1.15 -13.97
N TYR A 26 1.71 2.16 -13.09
CA TYR A 26 2.84 2.53 -12.25
C TYR A 26 3.13 1.44 -11.21
N ARG A 27 4.43 1.18 -10.99
CA ARG A 27 4.91 0.00 -10.29
C ARG A 27 5.24 0.27 -8.82
N LEU A 28 5.11 -0.78 -8.00
CA LEU A 28 5.47 -0.80 -6.58
C LEU A 28 6.19 -2.11 -6.24
N GLN A 29 7.15 -2.01 -5.34
CA GLN A 29 7.90 -3.14 -4.79
C GLN A 29 7.82 -3.11 -3.25
N PRO A 30 6.66 -3.45 -2.66
CA PRO A 30 6.49 -3.37 -1.21
C PRO A 30 7.42 -4.35 -0.48
N ILE A 31 8.11 -3.85 0.56
CA ILE A 31 8.94 -4.66 1.45
C ILE A 31 8.20 -4.91 2.77
N TYR A 32 8.34 -6.11 3.32
CA TYR A 32 7.80 -6.44 4.63
C TYR A 32 8.55 -5.67 5.74
N VAL A 33 7.82 -5.17 6.73
CA VAL A 33 8.38 -4.28 7.75
C VAL A 33 9.48 -4.94 8.59
N ASP A 34 9.35 -6.24 8.90
CA ASP A 34 10.38 -6.95 9.66
C ASP A 34 11.62 -7.22 8.82
N ASP A 35 11.48 -7.48 7.50
CA ASP A 35 12.62 -7.57 6.58
C ASP A 35 13.36 -6.22 6.52
N LEU A 36 12.63 -5.11 6.45
CA LEU A 36 13.21 -3.77 6.47
C LEU A 36 13.92 -3.48 7.79
N ALA A 37 13.31 -3.85 8.92
CA ALA A 37 13.90 -3.69 10.24
C ALA A 37 15.17 -4.52 10.39
N ALA A 38 15.16 -5.78 9.95
CA ALA A 38 16.33 -6.66 9.96
C ALA A 38 17.47 -6.09 9.10
N LEU A 39 17.14 -5.61 7.89
CA LEU A 39 18.09 -4.92 7.01
C LEU A 39 18.72 -3.70 7.69
N ALA A 40 17.91 -2.85 8.30
CA ALA A 40 18.40 -1.65 8.99
C ALA A 40 19.34 -1.99 10.16
N VAL A 41 19.00 -3.01 10.97
CA VAL A 41 19.85 -3.50 12.06
C VAL A 41 21.15 -4.09 11.53
N GLU A 42 21.11 -4.84 10.44
CA GLU A 42 22.30 -5.41 9.82
C GLU A 42 23.25 -4.31 9.32
N GLN A 43 22.70 -3.34 8.57
CA GLN A 43 23.51 -2.23 8.06
C GLN A 43 24.06 -1.34 9.18
N GLY A 44 23.31 -1.15 10.28
CA GLY A 44 23.78 -0.38 11.44
C GLY A 44 24.96 -1.01 12.17
N LYS A 45 25.26 -2.29 11.94
CA LYS A 45 26.45 -2.99 12.48
C LYS A 45 27.68 -2.82 11.57
N ARG A 46 27.50 -2.37 10.34
CA ARG A 46 28.59 -2.15 9.38
C ARG A 46 29.21 -0.77 9.61
N GLY A 47 30.52 -0.67 9.48
CA GLY A 47 31.27 0.59 9.62
C GLY A 47 31.32 1.43 8.34
N GLU A 48 30.63 1.03 7.29
CA GLU A 48 30.69 1.64 5.96
C GLU A 48 29.37 2.35 5.62
N ASN A 49 29.46 3.48 4.93
CA ASN A 49 28.27 4.14 4.38
C ASN A 49 27.82 3.42 3.10
N VAL A 50 26.59 2.95 3.10
CA VAL A 50 25.98 2.27 1.94
C VAL A 50 24.64 2.90 1.60
N VAL A 51 24.25 2.82 0.33
CA VAL A 51 22.89 3.12 -0.14
C VAL A 51 22.33 1.83 -0.70
N ILE A 52 21.16 1.42 -0.19
CA ILE A 52 20.50 0.16 -0.56
C ILE A 52 19.04 0.47 -0.88
N ASP A 53 18.57 -0.02 -2.01
CA ASP A 53 17.15 0.01 -2.33
C ASP A 53 16.43 -1.05 -1.49
N ALA A 54 15.66 -0.59 -0.51
CA ALA A 54 14.92 -1.47 0.40
C ALA A 54 13.59 -1.90 -0.24
N ILE A 55 13.66 -2.85 -1.16
CA ILE A 55 12.53 -3.36 -1.93
C ILE A 55 12.25 -4.82 -1.60
N GLY A 56 10.98 -5.21 -1.73
CA GLY A 56 10.52 -6.59 -1.55
C GLY A 56 10.71 -7.44 -2.81
N PRO A 57 10.43 -8.76 -2.70
CA PRO A 57 10.69 -9.73 -3.77
C PRO A 57 9.63 -9.73 -4.88
N GLU A 58 8.54 -8.98 -4.74
CA GLU A 58 7.46 -8.93 -5.71
C GLU A 58 7.26 -7.51 -6.24
N THR A 59 7.11 -7.41 -7.56
CA THR A 59 6.78 -6.15 -8.26
C THR A 59 5.37 -6.23 -8.80
N PHE A 60 4.58 -5.19 -8.56
CA PHE A 60 3.21 -5.08 -9.05
C PHE A 60 3.01 -3.77 -9.78
N THR A 61 2.14 -3.75 -10.80
CA THR A 61 1.45 -2.51 -11.12
C THR A 61 0.39 -2.23 -10.05
N TYR A 62 0.02 -0.98 -9.85
CA TYR A 62 -1.00 -0.65 -8.84
C TYR A 62 -2.34 -1.35 -9.15
N ARG A 63 -2.67 -1.48 -10.42
CA ARG A 63 -3.83 -2.22 -10.91
C ARG A 63 -3.74 -3.71 -10.57
N ASP A 64 -2.60 -4.34 -10.83
CA ASP A 64 -2.36 -5.75 -10.51
C ASP A 64 -2.35 -5.99 -9.01
N LEU A 65 -1.78 -5.08 -8.23
CA LEU A 65 -1.80 -5.15 -6.77
C LEU A 65 -3.23 -5.22 -6.23
N ALA A 66 -4.10 -4.30 -6.68
CA ALA A 66 -5.51 -4.32 -6.28
C ALA A 66 -6.23 -5.60 -6.72
N ARG A 67 -5.94 -6.10 -7.93
CA ARG A 67 -6.52 -7.36 -8.44
C ARG A 67 -6.08 -8.56 -7.60
N VAL A 68 -4.79 -8.69 -7.34
CA VAL A 68 -4.22 -9.82 -6.57
C VAL A 68 -4.73 -9.81 -5.12
N ILE A 69 -4.77 -8.65 -4.47
CA ILE A 69 -5.37 -8.52 -3.13
C ILE A 69 -6.84 -8.96 -3.17
N GLY A 70 -7.62 -8.48 -4.14
CA GLY A 70 -9.03 -8.86 -4.31
C GLY A 70 -9.22 -10.36 -4.49
N GLU A 71 -8.41 -11.01 -5.31
CA GLU A 71 -8.43 -12.46 -5.51
C GLU A 71 -8.14 -13.22 -4.22
N ILE A 72 -7.14 -12.80 -3.45
CA ILE A 72 -6.74 -13.46 -2.21
C ILE A 72 -7.81 -13.32 -1.12
N ILE A 73 -8.39 -12.12 -0.94
CA ILE A 73 -9.44 -11.90 0.05
C ILE A 73 -10.82 -12.39 -0.40
N GLY A 74 -10.92 -12.97 -1.61
CA GLY A 74 -12.15 -13.53 -2.15
C GLY A 74 -13.18 -12.50 -2.64
N VAL A 75 -12.74 -11.28 -2.96
CA VAL A 75 -13.60 -10.18 -3.40
C VAL A 75 -13.28 -9.76 -4.82
N LYS A 76 -14.23 -9.91 -5.74
CA LYS A 76 -14.09 -9.47 -7.14
C LYS A 76 -14.80 -8.13 -7.34
N ARG A 77 -14.06 -7.08 -7.63
CA ARG A 77 -14.60 -5.76 -7.98
C ARG A 77 -14.06 -5.31 -9.35
N PRO A 78 -14.86 -4.58 -10.13
CA PRO A 78 -14.35 -3.91 -11.31
C PRO A 78 -13.27 -2.91 -10.92
N ILE A 79 -12.10 -2.98 -11.58
CA ILE A 79 -11.01 -2.02 -11.43
C ILE A 79 -11.08 -1.08 -12.62
N VAL A 80 -11.39 0.18 -12.36
CA VAL A 80 -11.65 1.19 -13.40
C VAL A 80 -10.57 2.26 -13.41
N SER A 81 -10.15 2.66 -14.61
CA SER A 81 -9.29 3.83 -14.81
C SER A 81 -10.06 5.11 -14.56
N VAL A 82 -9.50 6.00 -13.74
CA VAL A 82 -10.11 7.29 -13.41
C VAL A 82 -9.12 8.40 -13.74
N PRO A 83 -9.56 9.47 -14.43
CA PRO A 83 -8.72 10.65 -14.61
C PRO A 83 -8.19 11.14 -13.25
N PRO A 84 -6.89 11.48 -13.10
CA PRO A 84 -6.29 11.79 -11.81
C PRO A 84 -7.03 12.87 -11.02
N ALA A 85 -7.46 13.96 -11.69
CA ALA A 85 -8.21 15.04 -11.04
C ALA A 85 -9.58 14.57 -10.49
N LEU A 86 -10.28 13.70 -11.24
CA LEU A 86 -11.56 13.13 -10.79
C LEU A 86 -11.35 12.15 -9.65
N GLY A 87 -10.34 11.26 -9.76
CA GLY A 87 -9.99 10.32 -8.69
C GLY A 87 -9.61 11.04 -7.41
N TYR A 88 -8.85 12.14 -7.50
CA TYR A 88 -8.51 12.99 -6.36
C TYR A 88 -9.76 13.61 -5.71
N ALA A 89 -10.67 14.16 -6.51
CA ALA A 89 -11.92 14.74 -6.01
C ALA A 89 -12.80 13.71 -5.31
N VAL A 90 -12.95 12.51 -5.89
CA VAL A 90 -13.66 11.39 -5.25
C VAL A 90 -12.99 10.95 -3.96
N GLY A 91 -11.65 10.78 -3.97
CA GLY A 91 -10.87 10.47 -2.78
C GLY A 91 -11.03 11.51 -1.67
N TRP A 92 -11.07 12.80 -2.03
CA TRP A 92 -11.33 13.89 -1.08
C TRP A 92 -12.72 13.78 -0.44
N VAL A 93 -13.76 13.47 -1.23
CA VAL A 93 -15.12 13.27 -0.71
C VAL A 93 -15.19 12.07 0.22
N ILE A 94 -14.62 10.92 -0.18
CA ILE A 94 -14.58 9.72 0.67
C ILE A 94 -13.80 10.01 1.95
N GLY A 95 -12.66 10.72 1.86
CA GLY A 95 -11.88 11.14 3.02
C GLY A 95 -12.69 11.95 4.02
N LYS A 96 -13.55 12.86 3.54
CA LYS A 96 -14.48 13.59 4.41
C LYS A 96 -15.49 12.70 5.11
N LEU A 97 -15.97 11.65 4.44
CA LEU A 97 -16.92 10.69 5.01
C LEU A 97 -16.29 9.80 6.08
N VAL A 98 -15.04 9.38 5.88
CA VAL A 98 -14.30 8.55 6.86
C VAL A 98 -13.50 9.38 7.88
N GLY A 99 -13.51 10.72 7.76
CA GLY A 99 -12.78 11.61 8.68
C GLY A 99 -11.27 11.58 8.54
N ASP A 100 -10.76 11.26 7.34
CA ASP A 100 -9.33 11.09 7.07
C ASP A 100 -8.88 11.77 5.76
N VAL A 101 -7.59 11.74 5.49
CA VAL A 101 -6.99 12.14 4.20
C VAL A 101 -6.52 10.88 3.49
N LEU A 102 -7.32 10.38 2.53
CA LEU A 102 -7.01 9.16 1.79
C LEU A 102 -5.72 9.29 0.97
N ILE A 103 -5.54 10.41 0.30
CA ILE A 103 -4.35 10.70 -0.50
C ILE A 103 -4.24 12.22 -0.71
N THR A 104 -3.03 12.72 -0.70
CA THR A 104 -2.75 14.10 -1.11
C THR A 104 -2.36 14.18 -2.58
N TRP A 105 -2.47 15.36 -3.18
CA TRP A 105 -2.08 15.57 -4.59
C TRP A 105 -0.59 15.25 -4.88
N PRO A 106 0.38 15.64 -4.00
CA PRO A 106 1.78 15.23 -4.18
C PRO A 106 1.99 13.72 -4.08
N GLU A 107 1.33 13.04 -3.13
CA GLU A 107 1.41 11.58 -2.98
C GLU A 107 0.88 10.86 -4.22
N MET A 108 -0.26 11.29 -4.76
CA MET A 108 -0.81 10.76 -6.00
C MET A 108 0.17 10.92 -7.17
N LYS A 109 0.80 12.09 -7.30
CA LYS A 109 1.81 12.32 -8.34
C LYS A 109 3.05 11.44 -8.15
N GLY A 110 3.52 11.28 -6.91
CA GLY A 110 4.64 10.42 -6.56
C GLY A 110 4.34 8.95 -6.91
N LEU A 111 3.14 8.49 -6.55
CA LEU A 111 2.67 7.14 -6.87
C LEU A 111 2.64 6.90 -8.39
N MET A 112 2.07 7.82 -9.15
CA MET A 112 1.99 7.75 -10.62
C MET A 112 3.34 7.98 -11.34
N GLY A 113 4.35 8.47 -10.62
CA GLY A 113 5.68 8.77 -11.16
C GLY A 113 6.61 7.56 -11.27
N ASP A 114 6.13 6.34 -10.99
CA ASP A 114 6.92 5.09 -10.99
C ASP A 114 8.15 5.15 -10.05
N LEU A 115 8.04 5.93 -8.96
CA LEU A 115 9.15 6.18 -8.02
C LEU A 115 9.30 5.09 -6.95
N LEU A 116 8.41 4.11 -6.92
CA LEU A 116 8.36 3.03 -5.92
C LEU A 116 8.86 1.69 -6.48
N CYS A 117 9.66 1.74 -7.55
CA CYS A 117 10.24 0.58 -8.21
C CYS A 117 11.67 0.88 -8.66
N THR A 118 12.56 -0.07 -8.50
CA THR A 118 13.95 -0.02 -8.99
C THR A 118 14.33 -1.33 -9.69
N ASP A 119 15.46 -1.35 -10.38
CA ASP A 119 16.02 -2.57 -11.01
C ASP A 119 17.02 -3.28 -10.08
N SER A 120 17.13 -2.85 -8.82
CA SER A 120 18.00 -3.48 -7.84
C SER A 120 17.48 -4.87 -7.43
N PRO A 121 18.35 -5.77 -6.97
CA PRO A 121 17.90 -7.03 -6.40
C PRO A 121 17.07 -6.79 -5.13
N PRO A 122 16.05 -7.62 -4.84
CA PRO A 122 15.24 -7.47 -3.65
C PRO A 122 16.08 -7.60 -2.38
N ALA A 123 15.87 -6.70 -1.43
CA ALA A 123 16.51 -6.69 -0.12
C ALA A 123 15.67 -7.46 0.93
N GLY A 124 14.35 -7.57 0.73
CA GLY A 124 13.46 -8.37 1.53
C GLY A 124 13.20 -9.75 0.93
N THR A 125 12.74 -10.70 1.74
CA THR A 125 12.45 -12.09 1.37
C THR A 125 10.97 -12.44 1.48
N THR A 126 10.21 -11.74 2.32
CA THR A 126 8.81 -12.00 2.58
C THR A 126 7.95 -11.49 1.42
N ARG A 127 7.18 -12.39 0.83
CA ARG A 127 6.29 -12.05 -0.29
C ARG A 127 5.00 -11.43 0.23
N LEU A 128 4.58 -10.32 -0.37
CA LEU A 128 3.31 -9.67 -0.04
C LEU A 128 2.13 -10.62 -0.28
N THR A 129 2.17 -11.40 -1.36
CA THR A 129 1.09 -12.34 -1.68
C THR A 129 0.93 -13.43 -0.62
N ASP A 130 2.02 -13.93 -0.04
CA ASP A 130 1.98 -14.95 1.01
C ASP A 130 1.47 -14.35 2.32
N TRP A 131 2.01 -13.19 2.71
CA TRP A 131 1.52 -12.43 3.86
C TRP A 131 0.02 -12.12 3.76
N THR A 132 -0.44 -11.68 2.58
CA THR A 132 -1.86 -11.38 2.34
C THR A 132 -2.75 -12.62 2.48
N ARG A 133 -2.28 -13.81 2.06
CA ARG A 133 -3.02 -15.08 2.24
C ARG A 133 -3.15 -15.44 3.72
N GLU A 134 -2.10 -15.25 4.51
CA GLU A 134 -2.13 -15.51 5.97
C GLU A 134 -3.09 -14.57 6.69
N HIS A 135 -3.24 -13.33 6.22
CA HIS A 135 -4.08 -12.30 6.85
C HIS A 135 -5.39 -12.02 6.11
N LYS A 136 -5.78 -12.85 5.16
CA LYS A 136 -6.94 -12.62 4.27
C LYS A 136 -8.25 -12.36 5.00
N ASP A 137 -8.44 -12.95 6.19
CA ASP A 137 -9.70 -12.86 6.94
C ASP A 137 -9.81 -11.55 7.74
N THR A 138 -8.69 -10.91 8.07
CA THR A 138 -8.64 -9.67 8.84
C THR A 138 -8.31 -8.45 7.99
N LEU A 139 -7.56 -8.63 6.89
CA LEU A 139 -7.11 -7.56 6.03
C LEU A 139 -8.30 -6.81 5.39
N GLY A 140 -8.35 -5.49 5.60
CA GLY A 140 -9.38 -4.62 5.04
C GLY A 140 -10.77 -4.76 5.67
N VAL A 141 -10.90 -5.44 6.82
CA VAL A 141 -12.17 -5.48 7.58
C VAL A 141 -12.47 -4.11 8.18
N HIS A 142 -11.45 -3.44 8.70
CA HIS A 142 -11.54 -2.09 9.24
C HIS A 142 -10.69 -1.13 8.39
N TYR A 143 -11.17 0.12 8.28
CA TYR A 143 -10.41 1.19 7.66
C TYR A 143 -9.25 1.61 8.59
N ALA A 144 -8.05 1.72 8.05
CA ALA A 144 -6.89 2.19 8.80
C ALA A 144 -6.66 3.69 8.55
N SER A 145 -6.87 4.52 9.60
CA SER A 145 -6.75 5.97 9.47
C SER A 145 -5.30 6.46 9.59
N GLU A 146 -4.83 7.12 8.54
CA GLU A 146 -3.51 7.75 8.52
C GLU A 146 -3.40 8.88 9.57
N LEU A 147 -4.44 9.68 9.73
CA LEU A 147 -4.48 10.75 10.72
C LEU A 147 -4.49 10.21 12.15
N ALA A 148 -5.22 9.13 12.41
CA ALA A 148 -5.23 8.50 13.72
C ALA A 148 -3.85 7.95 14.08
N ARG A 149 -3.15 7.31 13.13
CA ARG A 149 -1.78 6.82 13.29
C ARG A 149 -0.80 7.94 13.63
N ARG A 150 -0.86 9.06 12.90
CA ARG A 150 0.02 10.21 13.16
C ARG A 150 -0.19 10.83 14.53
N LYS A 151 -1.43 10.84 15.03
CA LYS A 151 -1.78 11.36 16.35
C LYS A 151 -1.46 10.38 17.49
N ASN A 152 -1.69 9.08 17.24
CA ASN A 152 -1.63 8.04 18.27
C ASN A 152 -0.50 7.03 18.02
N ARG A 153 0.71 7.50 17.78
CA ARG A 153 1.90 6.71 17.40
C ARG A 153 2.24 5.53 18.34
N ARG A 154 1.68 5.48 19.54
CA ARG A 154 1.93 4.43 20.54
C ARG A 154 0.85 3.35 20.57
N LYS A 155 -0.24 3.51 19.85
CA LYS A 155 -1.28 2.48 19.76
C LYS A 155 -0.89 1.43 18.72
N ALA A 156 -1.17 0.16 19.05
CA ALA A 156 -1.06 -0.90 18.07
C ALA A 156 -2.07 -0.69 16.93
N TYR A 157 -1.73 -1.14 15.74
CA TYR A 157 -2.54 -0.96 14.52
C TYR A 157 -3.97 -1.49 14.66
N GLU A 158 -4.12 -2.60 15.37
CA GLU A 158 -5.41 -3.26 15.64
C GLU A 158 -6.37 -2.39 16.46
N ASN A 159 -5.90 -1.31 17.04
CA ASN A 159 -6.65 -0.41 17.92
C ASN A 159 -6.75 1.03 17.36
N LEU A 160 -6.42 1.25 16.09
CA LEU A 160 -6.56 2.50 15.36
C LEU A 160 -7.77 2.45 14.45
#